data_a79ce7a206557011c0c908c9b1458948
#
_entry.id   a79ce7a206557011c0c908c9b1458948
#
_cell.length_a   1.000
_cell.length_b   1.000
_cell.length_c   1.000
_cell.angle_alpha   90.00
_cell.angle_beta   90.00
_cell.angle_gamma   90.00
#
_symmetry.space_group_name_H-M   'P 1'
#
loop_
_entity.id
_entity.type
_entity.pdbx_description
1 polymer ?
#
loop_
_entity_poly.entity_id
_entity_poly.type
_entity_poly.pdbx_seq_one_letter_code
_entity_poly.pdbx_strand_id
1 'polypeptide(L)'
;MKIKLITFQLLIILISNSYGQVVLEANGVGDTYELINSVLANPGRSIVEVPDCNHNDFGRHIDEVFDNELNKNVFRFYIHVTPDNDRCQKFDRQRNEIKSFDDSPENVKANIGETVEYNWKFKLDAGFKPSSSFTHIHQIKSVGGSYASIPMITLTLRKSNPDRMELRYTPTNDQNTLKTLNLDTLRGMWVSVKEVIKFGDNGSYFIEIRKISDNSLLFNYSNNAIDMWQDGAQFARPKWGIYRSLNNQQDLRDEEVRFADFSIEENPASLSIEDLKIKADKIQLVPNPVSSIVEFKNANPTNFNKVELYNSLGKKLSVKDRLTNNSMDVSGFAKGLYFIVFKKDTLTTKVLKCYIK
;
A
#
# COMPACT_ATOMS: atom_id res chain seq x y z
N MET A 1 -34.88 -9.66 57.38
CA MET A 1 -34.84 -8.76 56.24
C MET A 1 -33.59 -9.11 55.43
N LYS A 2 -33.75 -9.82 54.31
CA LYS A 2 -32.61 -10.27 53.47
C LYS A 2 -32.39 -9.25 52.35
N ILE A 3 -31.27 -8.53 52.40
CA ILE A 3 -30.86 -7.57 51.38
C ILE A 3 -30.27 -8.37 50.19
N LYS A 4 -30.94 -8.33 49.04
CA LYS A 4 -30.39 -8.87 47.77
C LYS A 4 -29.45 -7.83 47.18
N LEU A 5 -28.17 -8.16 47.15
CA LEU A 5 -27.14 -7.39 46.43
C LEU A 5 -27.33 -7.65 44.93
N ILE A 6 -27.75 -6.63 44.18
CA ILE A 6 -27.81 -6.68 42.71
C ILE A 6 -26.46 -6.18 42.20
N THR A 7 -25.65 -7.10 41.69
CA THR A 7 -24.38 -6.80 41.01
C THR A 7 -24.69 -6.29 39.60
N PHE A 8 -24.48 -5.01 39.37
CA PHE A 8 -24.57 -4.41 38.01
C PHE A 8 -23.26 -4.69 37.27
N GLN A 9 -23.26 -5.62 36.35
CA GLN A 9 -22.13 -5.81 35.45
C GLN A 9 -22.16 -4.75 34.36
N LEU A 10 -21.22 -3.80 34.42
CA LEU A 10 -20.98 -2.81 33.39
C LEU A 10 -20.31 -3.50 32.20
N LEU A 11 -21.08 -3.79 31.15
CA LEU A 11 -20.56 -4.30 29.88
C LEU A 11 -19.89 -3.14 29.13
N ILE A 12 -18.57 -3.02 29.23
CA ILE A 12 -17.79 -2.09 28.40
C ILE A 12 -17.70 -2.68 27.00
N ILE A 13 -18.54 -2.19 26.10
CA ILE A 13 -18.44 -2.48 24.66
C ILE A 13 -17.26 -1.63 24.14
N LEU A 14 -16.11 -2.25 23.93
CA LEU A 14 -15.02 -1.67 23.16
C LEU A 14 -15.48 -1.64 21.69
N ILE A 15 -15.95 -0.51 21.23
CA ILE A 15 -16.19 -0.26 19.81
C ILE A 15 -14.80 -0.08 19.18
N SER A 16 -14.23 -1.14 18.63
CA SER A 16 -13.12 -1.04 17.71
C SER A 16 -13.69 -0.48 16.39
N ASN A 17 -13.33 0.75 16.05
CA ASN A 17 -13.57 1.26 14.71
C ASN A 17 -12.69 0.45 13.75
N SER A 18 -13.26 -0.59 13.13
CA SER A 18 -12.66 -1.26 12.00
C SER A 18 -13.04 -0.44 10.77
N TYR A 19 -12.16 0.44 10.33
CA TYR A 19 -12.31 1.06 9.02
C TYR A 19 -12.01 -0.01 7.97
N GLY A 20 -12.97 -0.25 7.08
CA GLY A 20 -12.78 -1.16 5.96
C GLY A 20 -11.82 -0.54 4.94
N GLN A 21 -11.17 -1.39 4.16
CA GLN A 21 -10.37 -0.98 3.02
C GLN A 21 -11.21 -0.14 2.05
N VAL A 22 -10.72 1.03 1.68
CA VAL A 22 -11.29 1.85 0.59
C VAL A 22 -10.65 1.40 -0.72
N VAL A 23 -11.50 1.11 -1.72
CA VAL A 23 -11.04 0.65 -3.04
C VAL A 23 -11.61 1.57 -4.12
N LEU A 24 -10.74 2.02 -5.02
CA LEU A 24 -11.11 2.75 -6.23
C LEU A 24 -10.65 1.94 -7.45
N GLU A 25 -11.63 1.38 -8.16
CA GLU A 25 -11.42 0.64 -9.40
C GLU A 25 -12.18 1.29 -10.55
N ALA A 26 -11.59 1.26 -11.74
CA ALA A 26 -12.24 1.69 -12.96
C ALA A 26 -13.40 0.74 -13.33
N ASN A 27 -14.56 1.30 -13.66
CA ASN A 27 -15.78 0.53 -13.91
C ASN A 27 -16.27 0.59 -15.36
N GLY A 28 -15.58 1.33 -16.23
CA GLY A 28 -15.86 1.47 -17.66
C GLY A 28 -15.98 2.93 -18.10
N VAL A 29 -16.05 3.12 -19.40
CA VAL A 29 -16.11 4.46 -20.01
C VAL A 29 -17.36 5.20 -19.55
N GLY A 30 -17.19 6.43 -19.05
CA GLY A 30 -18.31 7.29 -18.66
C GLY A 30 -17.94 8.30 -17.57
N ASP A 31 -18.61 8.21 -16.42
CA ASP A 31 -18.56 9.21 -15.35
C ASP A 31 -17.31 9.05 -14.45
N THR A 32 -16.12 9.06 -15.04
CA THR A 32 -14.84 8.78 -14.33
C THR A 32 -14.58 9.74 -13.16
N TYR A 33 -14.83 11.06 -13.33
CA TYR A 33 -14.63 12.02 -12.23
C TYR A 33 -15.64 11.80 -11.11
N GLU A 34 -16.87 11.48 -11.46
CA GLU A 34 -17.94 11.16 -10.53
C GLU A 34 -17.61 9.89 -9.73
N LEU A 35 -17.12 8.86 -10.40
CA LEU A 35 -16.64 7.63 -9.76
C LEU A 35 -15.50 7.93 -8.76
N ILE A 36 -14.46 8.65 -9.19
CA ILE A 36 -13.33 9.02 -8.32
C ILE A 36 -13.82 9.82 -7.10
N ASN A 37 -14.67 10.83 -7.34
CA ASN A 37 -15.22 11.66 -6.27
C ASN A 37 -16.14 10.88 -5.32
N SER A 38 -16.90 9.90 -5.82
CA SER A 38 -17.78 9.08 -4.98
C SER A 38 -17.03 8.23 -3.97
N VAL A 39 -15.75 7.90 -4.26
CA VAL A 39 -14.89 7.07 -3.39
C VAL A 39 -14.00 7.94 -2.50
N LEU A 40 -13.40 8.99 -3.03
CA LEU A 40 -12.36 9.75 -2.35
C LEU A 40 -12.83 11.10 -1.79
N ALA A 41 -14.05 11.55 -2.08
CA ALA A 41 -14.59 12.81 -1.59
C ALA A 41 -15.92 12.63 -0.86
N ASN A 42 -16.26 13.57 0.01
CA ASN A 42 -17.60 13.67 0.56
C ASN A 42 -18.62 14.08 -0.52
N PRO A 43 -19.90 13.74 -0.36
CA PRO A 43 -20.92 14.05 -1.35
C PRO A 43 -20.94 15.52 -1.79
N GLY A 44 -20.96 15.74 -3.10
CA GLY A 44 -20.97 17.09 -3.69
C GLY A 44 -19.62 17.81 -3.73
N ARG A 45 -18.53 17.13 -3.37
CA ARG A 45 -17.18 17.65 -3.42
C ARG A 45 -16.39 17.04 -4.57
N SER A 46 -15.33 17.73 -5.02
CA SER A 46 -14.42 17.25 -6.05
C SER A 46 -12.99 17.29 -5.55
N ILE A 47 -12.27 16.20 -5.78
CA ILE A 47 -10.87 16.03 -5.39
C ILE A 47 -9.94 15.79 -6.57
N VAL A 48 -10.44 15.86 -7.80
CA VAL A 48 -9.63 15.79 -9.01
C VAL A 48 -8.94 17.14 -9.26
N GLU A 49 -7.66 17.10 -9.58
CA GLU A 49 -6.85 18.29 -9.92
C GLU A 49 -6.38 18.17 -11.37
N VAL A 50 -7.16 18.72 -12.29
CA VAL A 50 -7.03 18.49 -13.74
C VAL A 50 -6.81 19.80 -14.50
N PRO A 51 -6.18 19.78 -15.68
CA PRO A 51 -5.92 20.98 -16.49
C PRO A 51 -7.07 21.35 -17.42
N ASP A 52 -8.26 20.76 -17.27
CA ASP A 52 -9.41 20.91 -18.18
C ASP A 52 -9.78 22.37 -18.47
N CYS A 53 -9.56 23.28 -17.50
CA CYS A 53 -9.87 24.70 -17.63
C CYS A 53 -9.11 25.43 -18.75
N ASN A 54 -7.97 24.89 -19.18
CA ASN A 54 -7.12 25.48 -20.22
C ASN A 54 -7.11 24.66 -21.51
N HIS A 55 -7.83 23.55 -21.55
CA HIS A 55 -7.86 22.62 -22.68
C HIS A 55 -9.29 22.14 -22.97
N ASN A 56 -10.21 23.08 -23.14
CA ASN A 56 -11.66 22.79 -23.28
C ASN A 56 -11.98 21.85 -24.46
N ASP A 57 -11.23 21.96 -25.56
CA ASP A 57 -11.47 21.16 -26.77
C ASP A 57 -11.10 19.68 -26.57
N PHE A 58 -10.19 19.36 -25.65
CA PHE A 58 -9.84 18.00 -25.29
C PHE A 58 -10.87 17.36 -24.33
N GLY A 59 -11.40 18.14 -23.42
CA GLY A 59 -12.35 17.69 -22.42
C GLY A 59 -11.66 17.16 -21.15
N ARG A 60 -12.15 16.01 -20.64
CA ARG A 60 -11.66 15.43 -19.38
C ARG A 60 -10.31 14.75 -19.55
N HIS A 61 -9.36 15.08 -18.69
CA HIS A 61 -7.98 14.56 -18.72
C HIS A 61 -7.79 13.25 -17.93
N ILE A 62 -8.84 12.74 -17.29
CA ILE A 62 -8.88 11.39 -16.73
C ILE A 62 -10.09 10.71 -17.32
N ASP A 63 -9.84 9.59 -17.98
CA ASP A 63 -10.87 8.70 -18.50
C ASP A 63 -10.57 7.24 -18.12
N GLU A 64 -11.37 6.32 -18.64
CA GLU A 64 -11.20 4.89 -18.44
C GLU A 64 -11.07 4.18 -19.78
N VAL A 65 -10.21 3.16 -19.83
CA VAL A 65 -9.99 2.32 -20.98
C VAL A 65 -9.85 0.86 -20.56
N PHE A 66 -10.32 -0.06 -21.43
CA PHE A 66 -10.05 -1.47 -21.22
C PHE A 66 -8.58 -1.79 -21.55
N ASP A 67 -7.87 -2.36 -20.57
CA ASP A 67 -6.48 -2.79 -20.74
C ASP A 67 -6.41 -4.30 -20.91
N ASN A 68 -5.90 -4.73 -22.07
CA ASN A 68 -5.82 -6.15 -22.43
C ASN A 68 -4.81 -6.92 -21.58
N GLU A 69 -3.77 -6.27 -21.04
CA GLU A 69 -2.75 -6.93 -20.22
C GLU A 69 -3.28 -7.25 -18.82
N LEU A 70 -4.07 -6.34 -18.22
CA LEU A 70 -4.76 -6.56 -16.95
C LEU A 70 -6.13 -7.22 -17.11
N ASN A 71 -6.67 -7.29 -18.34
CA ASN A 71 -8.01 -7.80 -18.67
C ASN A 71 -9.13 -7.12 -17.83
N LYS A 72 -9.02 -5.80 -17.69
CA LYS A 72 -9.99 -4.96 -16.95
C LYS A 72 -9.94 -3.51 -17.38
N ASN A 73 -10.93 -2.71 -16.97
CA ASN A 73 -10.87 -1.27 -17.12
C ASN A 73 -9.80 -0.68 -16.18
N VAL A 74 -9.13 0.37 -16.65
CA VAL A 74 -8.10 1.11 -15.93
C VAL A 74 -8.30 2.60 -16.14
N PHE A 75 -7.84 3.40 -15.19
CA PHE A 75 -7.80 4.85 -15.33
C PHE A 75 -6.64 5.26 -16.22
N ARG A 76 -6.87 6.28 -17.07
CA ARG A 76 -5.89 6.85 -17.97
C ARG A 76 -5.81 8.36 -17.74
N PHE A 77 -4.62 8.83 -17.38
CA PHE A 77 -4.32 10.22 -17.05
C PHE A 77 -3.50 10.83 -18.16
N TYR A 78 -4.01 11.88 -18.79
CA TYR A 78 -3.34 12.59 -19.87
C TYR A 78 -2.69 13.87 -19.41
N ILE A 79 -1.63 14.28 -20.06
CA ILE A 79 -1.03 15.58 -19.94
C ILE A 79 -0.41 16.01 -21.28
N HIS A 80 -0.79 17.14 -21.81
CA HIS A 80 -0.32 17.68 -23.07
C HIS A 80 0.66 18.81 -22.80
N VAL A 81 1.78 18.85 -23.52
CA VAL A 81 2.80 19.89 -23.33
C VAL A 81 2.19 21.29 -23.48
N THR A 82 1.26 21.44 -24.42
CA THR A 82 0.47 22.63 -24.66
C THR A 82 -0.96 22.20 -24.99
N PRO A 83 -1.98 22.80 -24.38
CA PRO A 83 -1.97 23.99 -23.51
C PRO A 83 -2.03 23.69 -22.00
N ASP A 84 -1.87 22.43 -21.56
CA ASP A 84 -2.11 22.03 -20.17
C ASP A 84 -1.22 22.77 -19.17
N ASN A 85 -1.80 23.05 -17.99
CA ASN A 85 -1.11 23.72 -16.89
C ASN A 85 -1.61 23.20 -15.53
N ASP A 86 -1.21 23.81 -14.41
CA ASP A 86 -1.75 23.48 -13.10
C ASP A 86 -3.04 24.27 -12.83
N ARG A 87 -4.16 23.75 -13.36
CA ARG A 87 -5.53 24.21 -13.04
C ARG A 87 -5.77 25.71 -13.29
N CYS A 88 -5.18 26.28 -14.31
CA CYS A 88 -5.22 27.73 -14.60
C CYS A 88 -4.68 28.62 -13.46
N GLN A 89 -3.89 28.06 -12.56
CA GLN A 89 -3.30 28.76 -11.40
C GLN A 89 -1.80 28.95 -11.53
N LYS A 90 -1.09 27.94 -12.12
CA LYS A 90 0.36 27.99 -12.34
C LYS A 90 0.68 27.49 -13.74
N PHE A 91 1.53 28.22 -14.45
CA PHE A 91 1.82 28.02 -15.87
C PHE A 91 3.24 27.49 -16.13
N ASP A 92 4.06 27.36 -15.08
CA ASP A 92 5.40 26.77 -15.10
C ASP A 92 5.40 25.25 -14.91
N ARG A 93 4.20 24.70 -14.75
CA ARG A 93 3.97 23.27 -14.44
C ARG A 93 2.60 22.79 -14.86
N GLN A 94 2.45 21.49 -14.94
CA GLN A 94 1.22 20.82 -15.35
C GLN A 94 0.77 19.86 -14.26
N ARG A 95 -0.54 19.74 -14.05
CA ARG A 95 -1.12 18.86 -13.04
C ARG A 95 -2.33 18.11 -13.56
N ASN A 96 -2.28 16.79 -13.42
CA ASN A 96 -3.42 15.89 -13.54
C ASN A 96 -3.29 14.84 -12.43
N GLU A 97 -3.95 15.07 -11.30
CA GLU A 97 -3.83 14.24 -10.09
C GLU A 97 -5.19 14.01 -9.43
N ILE A 98 -5.33 12.87 -8.77
CA ILE A 98 -6.37 12.59 -7.77
C ILE A 98 -5.74 12.58 -6.38
N LYS A 99 -6.53 12.85 -5.36
CA LYS A 99 -6.07 12.97 -3.97
C LYS A 99 -7.18 12.67 -2.97
N SER A 100 -6.88 12.59 -1.68
CA SER A 100 -7.81 12.95 -0.61
C SER A 100 -7.50 14.36 -0.08
N PHE A 101 -8.44 15.02 0.59
CA PHE A 101 -8.27 16.36 1.14
C PHE A 101 -9.28 16.64 2.28
N ASP A 102 -9.43 17.90 2.70
CA ASP A 102 -10.36 18.30 3.78
C ASP A 102 -11.77 17.76 3.59
N ASP A 103 -12.26 17.82 2.36
CA ASP A 103 -13.59 17.35 1.95
C ASP A 103 -13.65 15.84 1.66
N SER A 104 -12.68 15.06 2.10
CA SER A 104 -12.66 13.60 1.98
C SER A 104 -13.16 12.92 3.26
N PRO A 105 -13.70 11.69 3.17
CA PRO A 105 -13.96 10.85 4.33
C PRO A 105 -12.69 10.62 5.17
N GLU A 106 -12.85 10.37 6.47
CA GLU A 106 -11.71 10.19 7.36
C GLU A 106 -10.86 8.97 6.98
N ASN A 107 -11.47 7.88 6.55
CA ASN A 107 -10.80 6.63 6.17
C ASN A 107 -9.95 6.69 4.88
N VAL A 108 -9.79 7.87 4.27
CA VAL A 108 -8.83 8.11 3.17
C VAL A 108 -7.80 9.20 3.53
N LYS A 109 -7.79 9.63 4.78
CA LYS A 109 -6.80 10.51 5.40
C LYS A 109 -5.94 9.68 6.34
N ALA A 110 -4.80 10.19 6.76
CA ALA A 110 -3.95 9.51 7.73
C ALA A 110 -3.63 10.45 8.88
N ASN A 111 -3.87 10.00 10.11
CA ASN A 111 -3.61 10.75 11.33
C ASN A 111 -2.30 10.30 11.98
N ILE A 112 -1.76 11.14 12.85
CA ILE A 112 -0.57 10.77 13.63
C ILE A 112 -0.83 9.51 14.46
N GLY A 113 0.12 8.57 14.44
CA GLY A 113 0.02 7.28 15.15
C GLY A 113 -0.60 6.15 14.32
N GLU A 114 -1.28 6.45 13.23
CA GLU A 114 -1.88 5.45 12.35
C GLU A 114 -0.85 4.79 11.45
N THR A 115 -1.15 3.54 11.09
CA THR A 115 -0.45 2.84 10.02
C THR A 115 -1.40 2.70 8.85
N VAL A 116 -1.00 3.15 7.68
CA VAL A 116 -1.82 3.07 6.48
C VAL A 116 -1.07 2.32 5.39
N GLU A 117 -1.77 1.39 4.76
CA GLU A 117 -1.30 0.67 3.59
C GLU A 117 -1.98 1.25 2.35
N TYR A 118 -1.16 1.65 1.38
CA TYR A 118 -1.59 2.10 0.06
C TYR A 118 -1.16 1.08 -0.98
N ASN A 119 -2.08 0.62 -1.82
CA ASN A 119 -1.76 -0.21 -2.96
C ASN A 119 -2.31 0.43 -4.23
N TRP A 120 -1.55 0.33 -5.31
CA TRP A 120 -1.99 0.73 -6.65
C TRP A 120 -1.14 0.06 -7.72
N LYS A 121 -1.59 0.15 -8.95
CA LYS A 121 -0.84 -0.28 -10.13
C LYS A 121 -0.66 0.91 -11.05
N PHE A 122 0.46 0.94 -11.77
CA PHE A 122 0.64 1.93 -12.82
C PHE A 122 1.40 1.36 -14.02
N LYS A 123 1.23 2.01 -15.17
CA LYS A 123 1.98 1.76 -16.40
C LYS A 123 2.36 3.07 -17.03
N LEU A 124 3.65 3.25 -17.26
CA LEU A 124 4.19 4.35 -18.07
C LEU A 124 4.20 3.93 -19.54
N ASP A 125 4.00 4.88 -20.45
CA ASP A 125 4.27 4.64 -21.87
C ASP A 125 5.72 4.17 -22.08
N ALA A 126 5.96 3.33 -23.10
CA ALA A 126 7.30 2.81 -23.39
C ALA A 126 8.30 3.91 -23.77
N GLY A 127 7.82 5.02 -24.32
CA GLY A 127 8.62 6.18 -24.66
C GLY A 127 8.48 7.35 -23.69
N PHE A 128 7.99 7.14 -22.47
CA PHE A 128 7.75 8.20 -21.48
C PHE A 128 8.97 9.10 -21.26
N LYS A 129 8.78 10.43 -21.32
CA LYS A 129 9.84 11.45 -21.15
C LYS A 129 9.57 12.31 -19.92
N PRO A 130 10.31 12.12 -18.81
CA PRO A 130 10.16 12.94 -17.63
C PRO A 130 10.78 14.33 -17.81
N SER A 131 10.30 15.30 -17.04
CA SER A 131 10.94 16.61 -16.92
C SER A 131 12.32 16.52 -16.27
N SER A 132 13.21 17.42 -16.64
CA SER A 132 14.52 17.58 -15.98
C SER A 132 14.42 18.02 -14.52
N SER A 133 13.32 18.73 -14.16
CA SER A 133 13.08 19.19 -12.80
C SER A 133 12.31 18.18 -11.96
N PHE A 134 11.04 17.94 -12.26
CA PHE A 134 10.22 16.94 -11.58
C PHE A 134 9.08 16.43 -12.46
N THR A 135 8.71 15.18 -12.27
CA THR A 135 7.49 14.54 -12.78
C THR A 135 7.01 13.58 -11.69
N HIS A 136 6.15 14.06 -10.80
CA HIS A 136 5.60 13.23 -9.72
C HIS A 136 4.48 12.36 -10.25
N ILE A 137 4.53 11.08 -9.93
CA ILE A 137 3.46 10.11 -10.20
C ILE A 137 2.72 9.70 -8.92
N HIS A 138 3.36 9.93 -7.79
CA HIS A 138 2.77 9.72 -6.47
C HIS A 138 3.39 10.64 -5.43
N GLN A 139 2.59 11.05 -4.45
CA GLN A 139 3.02 11.87 -3.33
C GLN A 139 2.27 11.47 -2.05
N ILE A 140 2.96 11.49 -0.92
CA ILE A 140 2.34 11.61 0.41
C ILE A 140 2.57 13.03 0.89
N LYS A 141 1.50 13.72 1.23
CA LYS A 141 1.54 15.16 1.52
C LYS A 141 0.74 15.48 2.77
N SER A 142 1.35 16.27 3.65
CA SER A 142 0.66 16.82 4.81
C SER A 142 -0.35 17.90 4.42
N VAL A 143 -1.36 18.08 5.24
CA VAL A 143 -2.29 19.21 5.23
C VAL A 143 -2.14 19.94 6.57
N GLY A 144 -2.06 21.27 6.52
CA GLY A 144 -1.70 22.09 7.69
C GLY A 144 -0.20 22.07 7.99
N GLY A 145 0.21 22.93 8.93
CA GLY A 145 1.60 23.08 9.33
C GLY A 145 2.46 23.87 8.35
N SER A 146 3.71 24.11 8.75
CA SER A 146 4.66 24.96 8.02
C SER A 146 5.17 24.34 6.72
N TYR A 147 5.13 23.02 6.61
CA TYR A 147 5.69 22.26 5.49
C TYR A 147 4.64 21.73 4.50
N ALA A 148 3.37 22.09 4.68
CA ALA A 148 2.26 21.59 3.84
C ALA A 148 2.41 21.92 2.33
N SER A 149 3.26 22.86 1.94
CA SER A 149 3.56 23.14 0.53
C SER A 149 4.42 22.05 -0.13
N ILE A 150 5.22 21.30 0.65
CA ILE A 150 6.21 20.34 0.17
C ILE A 150 5.72 18.92 0.50
N PRO A 151 5.68 17.99 -0.47
CA PRO A 151 5.34 16.58 -0.18
C PRO A 151 6.38 15.93 0.73
N MET A 152 5.90 15.17 1.73
CA MET A 152 6.77 14.41 2.62
C MET A 152 7.44 13.24 1.89
N ILE A 153 6.69 12.51 1.08
CA ILE A 153 7.19 11.45 0.19
C ILE A 153 6.82 11.80 -1.25
N THR A 154 7.71 11.49 -2.18
CA THR A 154 7.45 11.63 -3.61
C THR A 154 8.09 10.49 -4.39
N LEU A 155 7.32 9.84 -5.26
CA LEU A 155 7.89 9.10 -6.39
C LEU A 155 7.94 10.06 -7.58
N THR A 156 9.12 10.51 -7.94
CA THR A 156 9.34 11.46 -9.03
C THR A 156 10.24 10.88 -10.11
N LEU A 157 9.84 11.12 -11.36
CA LEU A 157 10.61 10.74 -12.54
C LEU A 157 11.40 11.95 -13.00
N ARG A 158 12.67 11.75 -13.36
CA ARG A 158 13.56 12.81 -13.80
C ARG A 158 14.34 12.46 -15.05
N LYS A 159 14.39 13.40 -15.99
CA LYS A 159 15.33 13.35 -17.10
C LYS A 159 16.75 13.36 -16.56
N SER A 160 17.53 12.37 -16.97
CA SER A 160 18.93 12.17 -16.60
C SER A 160 19.60 11.33 -17.70
N ASN A 161 20.79 10.83 -17.44
CA ASN A 161 21.45 9.85 -18.29
C ASN A 161 22.00 8.69 -17.46
N PRO A 162 21.27 7.55 -17.34
CA PRO A 162 19.90 7.30 -17.83
C PRO A 162 18.83 8.07 -17.02
N ASP A 163 17.62 8.18 -17.59
CA ASP A 163 16.45 8.67 -16.84
C ASP A 163 16.19 7.83 -15.61
N ARG A 164 15.66 8.45 -14.55
CA ARG A 164 15.52 7.76 -13.27
C ARG A 164 14.19 8.07 -12.57
N MET A 165 13.72 7.12 -11.79
CA MET A 165 12.77 7.31 -10.72
C MET A 165 13.54 7.58 -9.43
N GLU A 166 13.11 8.58 -8.66
CA GLU A 166 13.63 8.91 -7.34
C GLU A 166 12.52 8.76 -6.29
N LEU A 167 12.82 8.01 -5.23
CA LEU A 167 12.07 8.09 -3.99
C LEU A 167 12.66 9.23 -3.17
N ARG A 168 11.89 10.29 -2.96
CA ARG A 168 12.32 11.47 -2.23
C ARG A 168 11.56 11.61 -0.92
N TYR A 169 12.24 12.14 0.07
CA TYR A 169 11.74 12.36 1.42
C TYR A 169 12.07 13.77 1.89
N THR A 170 11.08 14.43 2.48
CA THR A 170 11.18 15.84 2.90
C THR A 170 10.45 16.01 4.24
N PRO A 171 11.12 15.76 5.39
CA PRO A 171 10.51 15.94 6.70
C PRO A 171 10.29 17.40 7.05
N THR A 172 11.18 18.30 6.55
CA THR A 172 11.15 19.75 6.74
C THR A 172 11.26 20.46 5.38
N ASN A 173 12.22 21.38 5.21
CA ASN A 173 12.52 22.00 3.93
C ASN A 173 13.60 21.25 3.14
N ASP A 174 14.31 20.34 3.77
CA ASP A 174 15.42 19.61 3.17
C ASP A 174 14.92 18.36 2.47
N GLN A 175 15.00 18.37 1.15
CA GLN A 175 14.57 17.26 0.34
C GLN A 175 15.72 16.31 0.04
N ASN A 176 15.61 15.07 0.53
CA ASN A 176 16.58 14.00 0.36
C ASN A 176 16.12 12.96 -0.66
N THR A 177 17.04 12.40 -1.42
CA THR A 177 16.79 11.21 -2.25
C THR A 177 17.15 9.97 -1.45
N LEU A 178 16.16 9.15 -1.13
CA LEU A 178 16.36 7.92 -0.36
C LEU A 178 16.87 6.77 -1.24
N LYS A 179 16.34 6.66 -2.44
CA LYS A 179 16.72 5.62 -3.41
C LYS A 179 16.37 6.01 -4.84
N THR A 180 17.11 5.47 -5.81
CA THR A 180 16.88 5.68 -7.24
C THR A 180 16.73 4.36 -7.98
N LEU A 181 16.06 4.40 -9.13
CA LEU A 181 15.91 3.30 -10.07
C LEU A 181 16.05 3.83 -11.49
N ASN A 182 16.73 3.08 -12.39
CA ASN A 182 16.72 3.39 -13.80
C ASN A 182 15.27 3.29 -14.34
N LEU A 183 14.79 4.37 -14.97
CA LEU A 183 13.41 4.46 -15.42
C LEU A 183 13.05 3.43 -16.51
N ASP A 184 14.03 2.98 -17.29
CA ASP A 184 13.81 1.97 -18.34
C ASP A 184 13.29 0.64 -17.79
N THR A 185 13.53 0.36 -16.51
CA THR A 185 12.98 -0.82 -15.82
C THR A 185 11.49 -0.74 -15.52
N LEU A 186 10.86 0.43 -15.72
CA LEU A 186 9.44 0.66 -15.48
C LEU A 186 8.64 0.98 -16.74
N ARG A 187 9.32 1.43 -17.81
CA ARG A 187 8.65 1.84 -19.06
C ARG A 187 7.96 0.67 -19.75
N GLY A 188 6.75 0.90 -20.27
CA GLY A 188 6.02 -0.04 -21.12
C GLY A 188 5.43 -1.25 -20.40
N MET A 189 5.51 -1.33 -19.08
CA MET A 189 5.01 -2.49 -18.32
C MET A 189 4.13 -2.08 -17.15
N TRP A 190 3.18 -2.93 -16.79
CA TRP A 190 2.43 -2.80 -15.57
C TRP A 190 3.26 -3.20 -14.36
N VAL A 191 3.22 -2.35 -13.35
CA VAL A 191 3.81 -2.62 -12.03
C VAL A 191 2.78 -2.43 -10.93
N SER A 192 2.91 -3.20 -9.86
CA SER A 192 2.18 -3.02 -8.62
C SER A 192 3.05 -2.32 -7.60
N VAL A 193 2.47 -1.43 -6.84
CA VAL A 193 3.11 -0.73 -5.71
C VAL A 193 2.37 -1.08 -4.44
N LYS A 194 3.13 -1.43 -3.42
CA LYS A 194 2.69 -1.52 -2.04
C LYS A 194 3.50 -0.55 -1.21
N GLU A 195 2.83 0.35 -0.52
CA GLU A 195 3.42 1.33 0.38
C GLU A 195 2.77 1.23 1.75
N VAL A 196 3.57 1.13 2.81
CA VAL A 196 3.08 1.07 4.19
C VAL A 196 3.76 2.15 4.99
N ILE A 197 2.97 2.99 5.64
CA ILE A 197 3.46 4.13 6.40
C ILE A 197 2.88 4.09 7.81
N LYS A 198 3.73 4.07 8.82
CA LYS A 198 3.35 4.44 10.17
C LYS A 198 3.61 5.93 10.34
N PHE A 199 2.55 6.72 10.45
CA PHE A 199 2.65 8.17 10.59
C PHE A 199 3.03 8.57 12.02
N GLY A 200 4.00 9.47 12.16
CA GLY A 200 4.50 9.98 13.44
C GLY A 200 5.98 10.29 13.41
N ASP A 201 6.48 11.03 14.40
CA ASP A 201 7.90 11.43 14.53
C ASP A 201 8.84 10.22 14.62
N ASN A 202 8.37 9.13 15.23
CA ASN A 202 9.04 7.81 15.26
C ASN A 202 8.26 6.82 14.38
N GLY A 203 8.00 7.21 13.16
CA GLY A 203 7.26 6.45 12.19
C GLY A 203 8.09 5.35 11.51
N SER A 204 7.49 4.77 10.49
CA SER A 204 8.17 3.84 9.59
C SER A 204 7.68 4.03 8.17
N TYR A 205 8.53 3.72 7.21
CA TYR A 205 8.21 3.76 5.80
C TYR A 205 8.68 2.50 5.10
N PHE A 206 7.78 1.89 4.34
CA PHE A 206 8.07 0.76 3.47
C PHE A 206 7.43 0.98 2.11
N ILE A 207 8.14 0.66 1.04
CA ILE A 207 7.61 0.61 -0.31
C ILE A 207 8.26 -0.54 -1.09
N GLU A 208 7.47 -1.23 -1.90
CA GLU A 208 7.96 -2.15 -2.94
C GLU A 208 7.22 -1.93 -4.25
N ILE A 209 7.94 -2.10 -5.36
CA ILE A 209 7.41 -2.07 -6.71
C ILE A 209 7.76 -3.39 -7.38
N ARG A 210 6.73 -4.09 -7.87
CA ARG A 210 6.86 -5.38 -8.53
C ARG A 210 6.31 -5.34 -9.94
N LYS A 211 6.96 -6.05 -10.85
CA LYS A 211 6.42 -6.29 -12.19
C LYS A 211 5.23 -7.24 -12.10
N ILE A 212 4.12 -6.91 -12.77
CA ILE A 212 2.90 -7.73 -12.66
C ILE A 212 3.03 -9.07 -13.34
N SER A 213 3.70 -9.12 -14.52
CA SER A 213 3.73 -10.33 -15.35
C SER A 213 4.42 -11.53 -14.69
N ASP A 214 5.41 -11.31 -13.81
CA ASP A 214 6.22 -12.36 -13.18
C ASP A 214 6.45 -12.17 -11.68
N ASN A 215 5.84 -11.12 -11.09
CA ASN A 215 5.98 -10.73 -9.70
C ASN A 215 7.43 -10.43 -9.25
N SER A 216 8.33 -10.17 -10.19
CA SER A 216 9.71 -9.82 -9.87
C SER A 216 9.79 -8.47 -9.13
N LEU A 217 10.63 -8.40 -8.12
CA LEU A 217 10.88 -7.17 -7.36
C LEU A 217 11.78 -6.24 -8.18
N LEU A 218 11.28 -5.05 -8.54
CA LEU A 218 12.02 -4.04 -9.29
C LEU A 218 12.63 -2.98 -8.37
N PHE A 219 11.93 -2.62 -7.30
CA PHE A 219 12.35 -1.58 -6.36
C PHE A 219 11.78 -1.87 -4.98
N ASN A 220 12.54 -1.59 -3.94
CA ASN A 220 12.05 -1.56 -2.57
C ASN A 220 12.86 -0.56 -1.74
N TYR A 221 12.24 -0.07 -0.67
CA TYR A 221 12.91 0.69 0.38
C TYR A 221 12.17 0.47 1.70
N SER A 222 12.90 0.41 2.80
CA SER A 222 12.32 0.36 4.14
C SER A 222 13.17 1.11 5.15
N ASN A 223 12.49 1.78 6.09
CA ASN A 223 13.10 2.41 7.25
C ASN A 223 12.10 2.32 8.42
N ASN A 224 12.50 1.67 9.51
CA ASN A 224 11.65 1.43 10.67
C ASN A 224 11.75 2.54 11.74
N ALA A 225 12.58 3.56 11.50
CA ALA A 225 12.78 4.69 12.40
C ALA A 225 13.02 5.96 11.57
N ILE A 226 11.95 6.47 10.98
CA ILE A 226 11.94 7.66 10.11
C ILE A 226 10.79 8.56 10.54
N ASP A 227 11.04 9.86 10.57
CA ASP A 227 10.00 10.84 10.83
C ASP A 227 9.03 10.91 9.66
N MET A 228 7.79 10.46 9.88
CA MET A 228 6.70 10.46 8.91
C MET A 228 5.59 11.41 9.32
N TRP A 229 5.96 12.55 9.96
CA TRP A 229 5.02 13.58 10.33
C TRP A 229 5.63 14.97 10.26
N GLN A 230 5.15 15.80 9.33
CA GLN A 230 5.61 17.19 9.24
C GLN A 230 4.95 18.03 10.34
N ASP A 231 5.75 18.83 11.04
CA ASP A 231 5.30 19.65 12.17
C ASP A 231 4.07 20.51 11.87
N GLY A 232 3.08 20.41 12.76
CA GLY A 232 1.81 21.13 12.65
C GLY A 232 0.84 20.59 11.62
N ALA A 233 1.12 19.43 11.02
CA ALA A 233 0.19 18.75 10.14
C ALA A 233 -1.10 18.37 10.89
N GLN A 234 -2.24 18.52 10.23
CA GLN A 234 -3.53 18.08 10.72
C GLN A 234 -3.79 16.62 10.33
N PHE A 235 -3.45 16.26 9.10
CA PHE A 235 -3.47 14.91 8.57
C PHE A 235 -2.51 14.79 7.37
N ALA A 236 -2.17 13.57 6.99
CA ALA A 236 -1.45 13.27 5.77
C ALA A 236 -2.36 12.58 4.74
N ARG A 237 -2.01 12.65 3.47
CA ARG A 237 -2.82 12.15 2.37
C ARG A 237 -2.02 11.73 1.16
N PRO A 238 -2.53 10.76 0.38
CA PRO A 238 -1.94 10.39 -0.89
C PRO A 238 -2.40 11.31 -2.02
N LYS A 239 -1.58 11.35 -3.08
CA LYS A 239 -1.90 11.87 -4.40
C LYS A 239 -1.32 10.95 -5.46
N TRP A 240 -2.05 10.72 -6.53
CA TRP A 240 -1.61 9.94 -7.69
C TRP A 240 -1.94 10.67 -8.99
N GLY A 241 -1.11 10.52 -10.00
CA GLY A 241 -1.33 11.13 -11.30
C GLY A 241 -0.03 11.58 -11.98
N ILE A 242 -0.07 12.72 -12.68
CA ILE A 242 1.08 13.35 -13.32
C ILE A 242 1.15 14.80 -12.87
N TYR A 243 2.20 15.16 -12.14
CA TYR A 243 2.49 16.54 -11.80
C TYR A 243 3.93 16.86 -12.20
N ARG A 244 4.10 17.60 -13.31
CA ARG A 244 5.43 17.84 -13.89
C ARG A 244 5.73 19.31 -14.11
N SER A 245 7.02 19.63 -14.01
CA SER A 245 7.56 20.93 -14.37
C SER A 245 7.64 21.11 -15.89
N LEU A 246 7.37 22.31 -16.38
CA LEU A 246 7.59 22.71 -17.77
C LEU A 246 9.00 23.25 -18.04
N ASN A 247 9.92 23.17 -17.06
CA ASN A 247 11.31 23.49 -17.31
C ASN A 247 11.87 22.62 -18.45
N ASN A 248 12.48 23.26 -19.46
CA ASN A 248 12.92 22.62 -20.68
C ASN A 248 11.75 21.91 -21.43
N GLN A 249 10.67 22.64 -21.65
CA GLN A 249 9.44 22.17 -22.29
C GLN A 249 9.72 21.48 -23.64
N GLN A 250 10.73 21.92 -24.38
CA GLN A 250 11.14 21.33 -25.67
C GLN A 250 11.61 19.86 -25.57
N ASP A 251 11.95 19.39 -24.37
CA ASP A 251 12.35 18.00 -24.12
C ASP A 251 11.17 17.10 -23.79
N LEU A 252 10.01 17.70 -23.49
CA LEU A 252 8.80 17.00 -23.11
C LEU A 252 8.00 16.59 -24.34
N ARG A 253 7.09 15.66 -24.12
CA ARG A 253 6.02 15.28 -25.05
C ARG A 253 4.70 15.16 -24.30
N ASP A 254 3.62 14.99 -25.01
CA ASP A 254 2.36 14.59 -24.44
C ASP A 254 2.50 13.18 -23.84
N GLU A 255 1.96 12.99 -22.63
CA GLU A 255 2.14 11.76 -21.88
C GLU A 255 0.80 11.20 -21.41
N GLU A 256 0.80 9.89 -21.28
CA GLU A 256 -0.24 9.09 -20.68
C GLU A 256 0.36 8.24 -19.56
N VAL A 257 -0.27 8.24 -18.39
CA VAL A 257 0.00 7.25 -17.34
C VAL A 257 -1.29 6.53 -17.02
N ARG A 258 -1.24 5.20 -17.03
CA ARG A 258 -2.36 4.38 -16.60
C ARG A 258 -2.21 4.01 -15.14
N PHE A 259 -3.35 3.98 -14.44
CA PHE A 259 -3.44 3.55 -13.05
C PHE A 259 -4.58 2.55 -12.88
N ALA A 260 -4.43 1.64 -11.92
CA ALA A 260 -5.46 0.68 -11.57
C ALA A 260 -5.37 0.28 -10.09
N ASP A 261 -6.49 -0.26 -9.58
CA ASP A 261 -6.58 -0.96 -8.30
C ASP A 261 -6.02 -0.15 -7.12
N PHE A 262 -6.46 1.10 -6.98
CA PHE A 262 -6.12 1.91 -5.82
C PHE A 262 -6.81 1.35 -4.58
N SER A 263 -6.06 1.18 -3.51
CA SER A 263 -6.65 0.90 -2.20
C SER A 263 -5.93 1.65 -1.09
N ILE A 264 -6.71 2.02 -0.07
CA ILE A 264 -6.26 2.65 1.16
C ILE A 264 -6.82 1.82 2.30
N GLU A 265 -5.97 1.31 3.17
CA GLU A 265 -6.37 0.54 4.35
C GLU A 265 -5.69 1.14 5.58
N GLU A 266 -6.51 1.76 6.45
CA GLU A 266 -6.03 2.27 7.74
C GLU A 266 -5.87 1.15 8.74
N ASN A 267 -4.77 1.22 9.51
CA ASN A 267 -4.45 0.24 10.53
C ASN A 267 -4.70 -1.18 10.02
N PRO A 268 -4.14 -1.50 8.82
CA PRO A 268 -4.33 -2.82 8.27
C PRO A 268 -4.05 -3.80 9.40
N ALA A 269 -4.87 -4.82 9.56
CA ALA A 269 -4.70 -5.87 10.57
C ALA A 269 -3.40 -6.69 10.30
N SER A 270 -2.41 -6.00 9.86
CA SER A 270 -1.01 -6.37 9.98
C SER A 270 -0.59 -6.04 11.42
N LEU A 271 -1.03 -6.82 12.29
CA LEU A 271 -0.03 -7.54 13.09
C LEU A 271 1.11 -7.78 12.16
N SER A 272 2.19 -7.03 12.33
CA SER A 272 3.31 -7.11 11.42
C SER A 272 3.57 -8.60 11.17
N ILE A 273 3.27 -9.07 9.95
CA ILE A 273 3.63 -10.43 9.52
C ILE A 273 5.13 -10.62 9.79
N GLU A 274 5.91 -9.55 9.77
CA GLU A 274 7.30 -9.55 10.16
C GLU A 274 7.52 -9.75 11.65
N ASP A 275 6.78 -9.09 12.54
CA ASP A 275 6.90 -9.34 14.00
C ASP A 275 6.42 -10.74 14.37
N LEU A 276 5.36 -11.23 13.73
CA LEU A 276 4.92 -12.61 13.88
C LEU A 276 5.88 -13.58 13.20
N LYS A 277 6.45 -13.27 12.03
CA LYS A 277 7.49 -14.08 11.38
C LYS A 277 8.79 -14.08 12.19
N ILE A 278 9.28 -12.94 12.65
CA ILE A 278 10.52 -12.86 13.44
C ILE A 278 10.38 -13.64 14.75
N LYS A 279 9.23 -13.55 15.43
CA LYS A 279 8.95 -14.34 16.64
C LYS A 279 8.69 -15.81 16.34
N ALA A 280 8.04 -16.12 15.21
CA ALA A 280 7.77 -17.48 14.77
C ALA A 280 8.97 -18.17 14.12
N ASP A 281 9.96 -17.41 13.60
CA ASP A 281 11.16 -17.96 12.97
C ASP A 281 12.04 -18.79 13.91
N LYS A 282 11.88 -18.62 15.21
CA LYS A 282 12.58 -19.42 16.23
C LYS A 282 11.92 -20.77 16.53
N ILE A 283 10.69 -21.03 16.03
CA ILE A 283 10.02 -22.31 16.29
C ILE A 283 10.75 -23.44 15.58
N GLN A 284 11.04 -24.49 16.33
CA GLN A 284 11.70 -25.70 15.85
C GLN A 284 10.86 -26.94 16.19
N LEU A 285 10.82 -27.90 15.30
CA LEU A 285 10.21 -29.22 15.53
C LEU A 285 11.24 -30.18 16.10
N VAL A 286 10.96 -30.77 17.27
CA VAL A 286 11.90 -31.70 17.93
C VAL A 286 11.11 -32.89 18.49
N PRO A 287 11.51 -34.14 18.17
CA PRO A 287 12.44 -34.51 17.12
C PRO A 287 11.88 -34.29 15.71
N ASN A 288 12.71 -34.13 14.72
CA ASN A 288 12.33 -34.15 13.31
C ASN A 288 13.47 -34.81 12.50
N PRO A 289 13.31 -36.06 12.01
CA PRO A 289 12.08 -36.86 11.90
C PRO A 289 11.48 -37.35 13.26
N VAL A 290 10.15 -37.45 13.28
CA VAL A 290 9.34 -37.81 14.45
C VAL A 290 8.62 -39.15 14.24
N SER A 291 8.41 -39.94 15.32
CA SER A 291 7.65 -41.20 15.27
C SER A 291 6.29 -41.15 15.99
N SER A 292 6.15 -40.27 16.99
CA SER A 292 4.92 -40.17 17.79
C SER A 292 4.55 -38.74 18.15
N ILE A 293 5.34 -38.06 18.95
CA ILE A 293 5.04 -36.73 19.44
C ILE A 293 6.12 -35.75 18.94
N VAL A 294 5.72 -34.67 18.28
CA VAL A 294 6.59 -33.56 17.91
C VAL A 294 6.38 -32.42 18.88
N GLU A 295 7.47 -31.92 19.47
CA GLU A 295 7.46 -30.73 20.32
C GLU A 295 7.80 -29.48 19.50
N PHE A 296 7.20 -28.35 19.87
CA PHE A 296 7.44 -27.06 19.27
C PHE A 296 8.34 -26.23 20.20
N LYS A 297 9.66 -26.36 20.04
CA LYS A 297 10.61 -25.54 20.80
C LYS A 297 10.52 -24.08 20.39
N ASN A 298 10.65 -23.19 21.36
CA ASN A 298 10.55 -21.73 21.20
C ASN A 298 9.17 -21.25 20.70
N ALA A 299 8.15 -22.11 20.73
CA ALA A 299 6.79 -21.74 20.38
C ALA A 299 6.18 -20.91 21.52
N ASN A 300 5.76 -19.67 21.23
CA ASN A 300 5.05 -18.82 22.18
C ASN A 300 3.55 -18.81 21.83
N PRO A 301 2.66 -19.29 22.71
CA PRO A 301 1.22 -19.35 22.46
C PRO A 301 0.56 -17.98 22.16
N THR A 302 1.22 -16.87 22.51
CA THR A 302 0.72 -15.54 22.17
C THR A 302 0.86 -15.20 20.69
N ASN A 303 1.79 -15.88 19.98
CA ASN A 303 2.11 -15.60 18.57
C ASN A 303 1.26 -16.42 17.59
N PHE A 304 0.55 -17.42 18.07
CA PHE A 304 -0.39 -18.24 17.28
C PHE A 304 -1.42 -18.89 18.22
N ASN A 305 -2.60 -19.11 17.70
CA ASN A 305 -3.70 -19.73 18.44
C ASN A 305 -4.18 -21.03 17.78
N LYS A 306 -3.60 -21.39 16.65
CA LYS A 306 -3.97 -22.59 15.89
C LYS A 306 -2.76 -23.25 15.26
N VAL A 307 -2.72 -24.58 15.29
CA VAL A 307 -1.72 -25.38 14.58
C VAL A 307 -2.43 -26.44 13.75
N GLU A 308 -2.11 -26.48 12.47
CA GLU A 308 -2.72 -27.39 11.50
C GLU A 308 -1.66 -28.31 10.89
N LEU A 309 -2.01 -29.58 10.65
CA LEU A 309 -1.18 -30.57 9.96
C LEU A 309 -1.72 -30.81 8.55
N TYR A 310 -0.86 -30.74 7.57
CA TYR A 310 -1.16 -31.00 6.17
C TYR A 310 -0.25 -32.10 5.61
N ASN A 311 -0.77 -32.92 4.70
CA ASN A 311 0.04 -33.85 3.93
C ASN A 311 0.75 -33.14 2.75
N SER A 312 1.60 -33.87 2.02
CA SER A 312 2.33 -33.35 0.87
C SER A 312 1.45 -32.89 -0.31
N LEU A 313 0.18 -33.31 -0.35
CA LEU A 313 -0.80 -32.89 -1.36
C LEU A 313 -1.62 -31.66 -0.92
N GLY A 314 -1.30 -31.05 0.23
CA GLY A 314 -2.01 -29.91 0.76
C GLY A 314 -3.35 -30.21 1.42
N LYS A 315 -3.69 -31.51 1.65
CA LYS A 315 -4.89 -31.88 2.39
C LYS A 315 -4.66 -31.70 3.89
N LYS A 316 -5.55 -30.94 4.53
CA LYS A 316 -5.55 -30.78 5.98
C LYS A 316 -5.98 -32.06 6.68
N LEU A 317 -5.19 -32.52 7.64
CA LEU A 317 -5.38 -33.78 8.36
C LEU A 317 -5.77 -33.59 9.82
N SER A 318 -5.25 -32.57 10.47
CA SER A 318 -5.50 -32.33 11.90
C SER A 318 -5.45 -30.84 12.20
N VAL A 319 -6.20 -30.42 13.22
CA VAL A 319 -6.21 -29.04 13.76
C VAL A 319 -6.13 -29.14 15.28
N LYS A 320 -5.24 -28.34 15.88
CA LYS A 320 -5.24 -28.08 17.32
C LYS A 320 -5.51 -26.57 17.53
N ASP A 321 -6.66 -26.27 18.13
CA ASP A 321 -7.00 -24.96 18.65
C ASP A 321 -6.50 -24.90 20.10
N ARG A 322 -5.61 -23.97 20.40
CA ARG A 322 -4.84 -23.81 21.65
C ARG A 322 -3.87 -24.97 21.96
N LEU A 323 -2.59 -24.64 21.89
CA LEU A 323 -1.54 -25.55 22.35
C LEU A 323 -1.43 -25.47 23.88
N THR A 324 -1.95 -26.45 24.55
CA THR A 324 -1.79 -26.60 26.02
C THR A 324 -0.39 -27.06 26.40
N ASN A 325 0.30 -27.83 25.53
CA ASN A 325 1.59 -28.46 25.82
C ASN A 325 2.67 -28.25 24.72
N ASN A 326 2.55 -27.28 23.86
CA ASN A 326 3.52 -27.01 22.76
C ASN A 326 3.96 -28.28 22.00
N SER A 327 3.06 -29.24 21.79
CA SER A 327 3.34 -30.48 21.10
C SER A 327 2.15 -30.98 20.28
N MET A 328 2.41 -31.87 19.33
CA MET A 328 1.40 -32.54 18.52
C MET A 328 1.69 -34.03 18.43
N ASP A 329 0.69 -34.85 18.70
CA ASP A 329 0.74 -36.29 18.47
C ASP A 329 0.55 -36.54 16.96
N VAL A 330 1.51 -37.24 16.37
CA VAL A 330 1.53 -37.62 14.96
C VAL A 330 1.58 -39.15 14.76
N SER A 331 1.44 -39.95 15.84
CA SER A 331 1.56 -41.38 15.81
C SER A 331 0.53 -42.10 14.91
N GLY A 332 -0.62 -41.44 14.66
CA GLY A 332 -1.70 -41.97 13.79
C GLY A 332 -1.52 -41.72 12.31
N PHE A 333 -0.43 -41.06 11.89
CA PHE A 333 -0.21 -40.73 10.48
C PHE A 333 0.84 -41.62 9.83
N ALA A 334 0.67 -41.87 8.53
CA ALA A 334 1.62 -42.66 7.76
C ALA A 334 2.99 -42.02 7.67
N LYS A 335 4.03 -42.82 7.46
CA LYS A 335 5.39 -42.32 7.24
C LYS A 335 5.44 -41.40 6.00
N GLY A 336 6.11 -40.27 6.09
CA GLY A 336 6.21 -39.34 4.97
C GLY A 336 6.47 -37.89 5.37
N LEU A 337 6.39 -37.02 4.36
CA LEU A 337 6.53 -35.59 4.51
C LEU A 337 5.18 -34.95 4.79
N TYR A 338 5.16 -34.11 5.81
CA TYR A 338 4.02 -33.32 6.24
C TYR A 338 4.44 -31.85 6.45
N PHE A 339 3.45 -30.97 6.56
CA PHE A 339 3.65 -29.57 6.87
C PHE A 339 2.84 -29.19 8.11
N ILE A 340 3.52 -28.66 9.12
CA ILE A 340 2.89 -28.08 10.31
C ILE A 340 2.79 -26.58 10.09
N VAL A 341 1.56 -26.07 10.11
CA VAL A 341 1.21 -24.70 9.84
C VAL A 341 0.71 -24.05 11.13
N PHE A 342 1.43 -23.02 11.58
CA PHE A 342 1.05 -22.19 12.72
C PHE A 342 0.24 -21.02 12.22
N LYS A 343 -0.89 -20.74 12.88
CA LYS A 343 -1.80 -19.63 12.50
C LYS A 343 -2.14 -18.75 13.69
N LYS A 344 -2.29 -17.48 13.44
CA LYS A 344 -2.95 -16.52 14.31
C LYS A 344 -4.26 -16.15 13.63
N ASP A 345 -5.37 -16.57 14.21
CA ASP A 345 -6.71 -16.47 13.60
C ASP A 345 -6.76 -17.10 12.19
N THR A 346 -6.94 -16.34 11.14
CA THR A 346 -6.92 -16.80 9.75
C THR A 346 -5.55 -16.75 9.09
N LEU A 347 -4.57 -16.03 9.69
CA LEU A 347 -3.27 -15.78 9.10
C LEU A 347 -2.27 -16.91 9.37
N THR A 348 -1.55 -17.36 8.33
CA THR A 348 -0.43 -18.28 8.45
C THR A 348 0.80 -17.52 8.92
N THR A 349 1.32 -17.85 10.12
CA THR A 349 2.49 -17.21 10.71
C THR A 349 3.78 -17.96 10.43
N LYS A 350 3.71 -19.33 10.36
CA LYS A 350 4.87 -20.17 10.09
C LYS A 350 4.44 -21.50 9.47
N VAL A 351 5.26 -22.03 8.56
CA VAL A 351 5.15 -23.38 8.01
C VAL A 351 6.46 -24.12 8.22
N LEU A 352 6.40 -25.28 8.83
CA LEU A 352 7.56 -26.14 9.08
C LEU A 352 7.36 -27.52 8.45
N LYS A 353 8.42 -28.07 7.84
CA LYS A 353 8.43 -29.44 7.33
C LYS A 353 8.58 -30.43 8.49
N CYS A 354 7.71 -31.41 8.55
CA CYS A 354 7.71 -32.49 9.53
C CYS A 354 7.85 -33.81 8.81
N TYR A 355 8.86 -34.60 9.16
CA TYR A 355 9.07 -35.95 8.63
C TYR A 355 8.62 -36.96 9.65
N ILE A 356 7.57 -37.76 9.34
CA ILE A 356 7.09 -38.85 10.16
C ILE A 356 7.78 -40.17 9.70
N LYS A 357 8.40 -40.90 10.63
CA LYS A 357 9.17 -42.12 10.38
C LYS A 357 8.54 -43.37 10.96
#